data_0a3be98ea6e68869dfd92db6c281218a
#
_entry.id   0a3be98ea6e68869dfd92db6c281218a
#
_cell.length_a   1.000
_cell.length_b   1.000
_cell.length_c   1.000
_cell.angle_alpha   90.00
_cell.angle_beta   90.00
_cell.angle_gamma   90.00
#
_symmetry.space_group_name_H-M   'P 1'
#
loop_
_entity.id
_entity.type
_entity.pdbx_description
1 polymer ?
#
loop_
_entity_poly.entity_id
_entity_poly.type
_entity_poly.pdbx_seq_one_letter_code
_entity_poly.pdbx_strand_id
1 'polypeptide(L)'
;MKKYIKIISAGMAAIMVTGALSACAPKDDIPTITWYMPKPIDNMSSQQMVEDEVNKIFEKEVGARLKLVLIDEASYAEKMNVVINSGEEFDIMFSAPWNTSTSYDTNAPKGNFMDLTELVDKYGQDIKAKADPRAWDYVTYDGKVQIIPSQMKLYTEIGWVFKKDLVEKDNFDYKSVQTLKDLEPYLETLKENEPGITPVLDIVSPNWGESDISAMGGGCLVMFDEEKEKFFYLLDDERNLEDYKTRHEWYEKGYFPKDALTLNAAEAKKTGKYAVMRDTGSVTEDGSKSSANYGFPCVDQLINSNAAVSANEFRTGQAISRTSKHPEEAMKILDLVWKDPYISNTLAYGIEDVDYVYESGKGTDSPTVIPKEGGDRTWTLWHNYVGPLFDQWNSSWNSTEALQKMQEGNKNVTISKMADVQFDTQPITTELAALSEIWQASEKVLQYGAMTDFDAYVKELDEKCKAAGIDNVIDELNKQYNAAKGK
;
A
#
# COMPACT_ATOMS: atom_id res chain seq x y z
N MET A 1 -20.20 42.68 -33.89
CA MET A 1 -19.70 41.59 -34.74
C MET A 1 -20.21 40.27 -34.21
N LYS A 2 -21.33 39.84 -34.78
CA LYS A 2 -21.99 38.53 -34.50
C LYS A 2 -21.38 37.54 -35.46
N LYS A 3 -20.94 36.36 -34.94
CA LYS A 3 -20.82 35.04 -35.57
C LYS A 3 -19.67 34.31 -34.91
N TYR A 4 -20.02 33.30 -34.16
CA TYR A 4 -19.31 32.06 -33.79
C TYR A 4 -19.78 31.57 -32.40
N ILE A 5 -21.07 31.29 -32.30
CA ILE A 5 -21.62 30.41 -31.27
C ILE A 5 -22.75 29.65 -31.95
N LYS A 6 -22.44 28.51 -32.49
CA LYS A 6 -23.32 27.39 -32.83
C LYS A 6 -22.45 26.31 -33.48
N ILE A 7 -22.19 25.28 -32.83
CA ILE A 7 -21.91 23.88 -33.24
C ILE A 7 -21.18 23.23 -32.09
N ILE A 8 -21.87 22.79 -31.06
CA ILE A 8 -21.59 21.61 -30.23
C ILE A 8 -22.93 21.35 -29.50
N SER A 9 -23.86 20.79 -30.21
CA SER A 9 -25.07 20.17 -29.63
C SER A 9 -25.81 19.40 -30.73
N ALA A 10 -25.17 18.36 -31.25
CA ALA A 10 -25.83 17.36 -32.11
C ALA A 10 -24.91 16.15 -32.22
N GLY A 11 -24.99 15.26 -31.22
CA GLY A 11 -24.19 14.02 -31.18
C GLY A 11 -24.70 13.02 -30.17
N MET A 12 -25.91 13.22 -29.65
CA MET A 12 -26.54 12.26 -28.73
C MET A 12 -28.02 12.14 -29.04
N ALA A 13 -28.37 11.58 -30.18
CA ALA A 13 -29.72 11.05 -30.44
C ALA A 13 -29.74 10.39 -31.81
N ALA A 14 -29.33 9.14 -31.91
CA ALA A 14 -29.80 8.22 -32.96
C ALA A 14 -29.15 6.82 -32.77
N ILE A 15 -29.56 6.08 -31.76
CA ILE A 15 -29.63 4.61 -31.81
C ILE A 15 -30.86 4.22 -30.99
N MET A 16 -32.00 4.43 -31.56
CA MET A 16 -33.23 3.68 -31.21
C MET A 16 -33.88 3.27 -32.52
N VAL A 17 -34.31 2.00 -32.47
CA VAL A 17 -35.17 1.32 -33.46
C VAL A 17 -34.38 0.67 -34.63
N THR A 18 -33.97 -0.55 -34.41
CA THR A 18 -34.28 -1.67 -35.26
C THR A 18 -34.60 -2.84 -34.34
N GLY A 19 -35.89 -2.88 -33.98
CA GLY A 19 -36.47 -4.03 -33.30
C GLY A 19 -36.79 -5.14 -34.30
N ALA A 20 -36.72 -6.35 -33.74
CA ALA A 20 -37.39 -7.58 -34.16
C ALA A 20 -36.87 -8.26 -35.43
N LEU A 21 -36.10 -9.28 -35.17
CA LEU A 21 -36.15 -10.68 -35.63
C LEU A 21 -34.77 -11.32 -35.36
N SER A 22 -34.53 -11.67 -34.12
CA SER A 22 -33.54 -12.70 -33.82
C SER A 22 -34.24 -13.81 -33.11
N ALA A 23 -34.41 -14.91 -33.85
CA ALA A 23 -34.92 -16.18 -33.36
C ALA A 23 -34.13 -16.64 -32.12
N CYS A 24 -34.83 -17.28 -31.20
CA CYS A 24 -34.37 -18.02 -30.04
C CYS A 24 -32.99 -18.67 -30.22
N ALA A 25 -31.95 -17.93 -29.85
CA ALA A 25 -30.78 -18.55 -29.24
C ALA A 25 -31.20 -18.85 -27.77
N PRO A 26 -30.84 -20.00 -27.20
CA PRO A 26 -31.05 -20.21 -25.78
C PRO A 26 -30.35 -19.04 -25.05
N LYS A 27 -31.13 -18.31 -24.24
CA LYS A 27 -30.56 -17.31 -23.34
C LYS A 27 -29.59 -18.09 -22.46
N ASP A 28 -28.31 -17.78 -22.55
CA ASP A 28 -27.33 -18.29 -21.62
C ASP A 28 -27.75 -17.72 -20.25
N ASP A 29 -28.44 -18.51 -19.45
CA ASP A 29 -28.98 -18.10 -18.16
C ASP A 29 -27.86 -18.01 -17.06
N ILE A 30 -26.60 -18.12 -17.46
CA ILE A 30 -25.45 -18.05 -16.56
C ILE A 30 -25.16 -16.58 -16.28
N PRO A 31 -25.25 -16.14 -14.99
CA PRO A 31 -24.96 -14.76 -14.61
C PRO A 31 -23.49 -14.43 -14.83
N THR A 32 -23.23 -13.19 -15.21
CA THR A 32 -21.88 -12.65 -15.35
C THR A 32 -21.59 -11.72 -14.17
N ILE A 33 -20.60 -12.07 -13.39
CA ILE A 33 -20.14 -11.32 -12.21
C ILE A 33 -19.03 -10.37 -12.66
N THR A 34 -19.26 -9.08 -12.48
CA THR A 34 -18.27 -8.04 -12.77
C THR A 34 -17.33 -7.86 -11.59
N TRP A 35 -16.02 -7.79 -11.87
CA TRP A 35 -15.00 -7.49 -10.85
C TRP A 35 -14.13 -6.33 -11.30
N TYR A 36 -14.32 -5.21 -10.63
CA TYR A 36 -13.59 -3.97 -10.88
C TYR A 36 -12.24 -4.00 -10.15
N MET A 37 -11.15 -3.89 -10.92
CA MET A 37 -9.78 -3.99 -10.42
C MET A 37 -8.90 -2.88 -10.99
N PRO A 38 -7.98 -2.32 -10.20
CA PRO A 38 -6.90 -1.50 -10.76
C PRO A 38 -5.93 -2.39 -11.53
N LYS A 39 -5.52 -1.96 -12.73
CA LYS A 39 -4.50 -2.64 -13.52
C LYS A 39 -3.13 -2.01 -13.29
N PRO A 40 -2.09 -2.81 -13.01
CA PRO A 40 -0.76 -2.29 -12.71
C PRO A 40 0.09 -1.97 -13.94
N ILE A 41 -0.33 -2.40 -15.14
CA ILE A 41 0.35 -2.12 -16.42
C ILE A 41 -0.66 -1.73 -17.50
N ASP A 42 -0.20 -1.01 -18.52
CA ASP A 42 -1.07 -0.55 -19.60
C ASP A 42 -1.52 -1.69 -20.53
N ASN A 43 -0.61 -2.58 -20.87
CA ASN A 43 -0.89 -3.68 -21.79
C ASN A 43 -1.50 -4.87 -21.05
N MET A 44 -2.81 -5.02 -21.15
CA MET A 44 -3.58 -6.14 -20.58
C MET A 44 -4.26 -6.96 -21.68
N SER A 45 -3.55 -7.18 -22.82
CA SER A 45 -4.13 -7.84 -24.00
C SER A 45 -4.46 -9.32 -23.81
N SER A 46 -3.93 -9.97 -22.77
CA SER A 46 -4.29 -11.36 -22.41
C SER A 46 -5.60 -11.46 -21.62
N GLN A 47 -6.28 -10.35 -21.28
CA GLN A 47 -7.47 -10.35 -20.43
C GLN A 47 -8.53 -11.38 -20.85
N GLN A 48 -8.89 -11.41 -22.13
CA GLN A 48 -9.94 -12.35 -22.59
C GLN A 48 -9.50 -13.81 -22.40
N MET A 49 -8.23 -14.12 -22.64
CA MET A 49 -7.72 -15.49 -22.44
C MET A 49 -7.74 -15.88 -20.96
N VAL A 50 -7.39 -14.96 -20.08
CA VAL A 50 -7.45 -15.17 -18.62
C VAL A 50 -8.89 -15.39 -18.17
N GLU A 51 -9.83 -14.54 -18.60
CA GLU A 51 -11.25 -14.72 -18.32
C GLU A 51 -11.77 -16.05 -18.84
N ASP A 52 -11.46 -16.40 -20.08
CA ASP A 52 -11.89 -17.68 -20.68
C ASP A 52 -11.34 -18.89 -19.91
N GLU A 53 -10.10 -18.82 -19.41
CA GLU A 53 -9.49 -19.90 -18.66
C GLU A 53 -10.16 -20.11 -17.31
N VAL A 54 -10.31 -19.06 -16.50
CA VAL A 54 -10.92 -19.16 -15.17
C VAL A 54 -12.42 -19.45 -15.26
N ASN A 55 -13.11 -18.98 -16.31
CA ASN A 55 -14.53 -19.21 -16.51
C ASN A 55 -14.87 -20.67 -16.79
N LYS A 56 -13.95 -21.48 -17.35
CA LYS A 56 -14.16 -22.93 -17.46
C LYS A 56 -14.42 -23.57 -16.10
N ILE A 57 -13.79 -23.03 -15.04
CA ILE A 57 -13.94 -23.52 -13.68
C ILE A 57 -15.15 -22.86 -13.02
N PHE A 58 -15.32 -21.54 -13.13
CA PHE A 58 -16.42 -20.82 -12.49
C PHE A 58 -17.79 -21.25 -13.02
N GLU A 59 -17.94 -21.47 -14.31
CA GLU A 59 -19.20 -21.97 -14.87
C GLU A 59 -19.57 -23.35 -14.33
N LYS A 60 -18.58 -24.23 -14.18
CA LYS A 60 -18.79 -25.58 -13.68
C LYS A 60 -19.07 -25.63 -12.18
N GLU A 61 -18.29 -24.90 -11.38
CA GLU A 61 -18.31 -25.02 -9.91
C GLU A 61 -19.30 -24.02 -9.24
N VAL A 62 -19.51 -22.86 -9.88
CA VAL A 62 -20.35 -21.77 -9.33
C VAL A 62 -21.64 -21.58 -10.12
N GLY A 63 -21.64 -21.89 -11.44
CA GLY A 63 -22.73 -21.58 -12.34
C GLY A 63 -22.77 -20.11 -12.73
N ALA A 64 -21.64 -19.40 -12.69
CA ALA A 64 -21.50 -18.01 -13.06
C ALA A 64 -20.21 -17.79 -13.88
N ARG A 65 -20.14 -16.67 -14.58
CA ARG A 65 -18.94 -16.20 -15.30
C ARG A 65 -18.36 -14.99 -14.61
N LEU A 66 -17.04 -14.86 -14.65
CA LEU A 66 -16.31 -13.65 -14.26
C LEU A 66 -16.08 -12.75 -15.47
N LYS A 67 -16.25 -11.45 -15.29
CA LYS A 67 -15.79 -10.39 -16.19
C LYS A 67 -14.99 -9.38 -15.42
N LEU A 68 -13.70 -9.24 -15.77
CA LEU A 68 -12.83 -8.23 -15.19
C LEU A 68 -13.09 -6.86 -15.83
N VAL A 69 -13.24 -5.84 -15.02
CA VAL A 69 -13.29 -4.44 -15.45
C VAL A 69 -12.03 -3.74 -14.93
N LEU A 70 -11.02 -3.68 -15.81
CA LEU A 70 -9.70 -3.19 -15.47
C LEU A 70 -9.61 -1.68 -15.70
N ILE A 71 -9.18 -0.95 -14.68
CA ILE A 71 -9.06 0.50 -14.69
C ILE A 71 -7.61 0.86 -14.35
N ASP A 72 -7.02 1.85 -15.04
CA ASP A 72 -5.68 2.34 -14.72
C ASP A 72 -5.61 2.75 -13.24
N GLU A 73 -4.57 2.31 -12.56
CA GLU A 73 -4.44 2.50 -11.10
C GLU A 73 -4.55 3.96 -10.69
N ALA A 74 -3.92 4.87 -11.44
CA ALA A 74 -3.97 6.31 -11.18
C ALA A 74 -5.38 6.93 -11.28
N SER A 75 -6.30 6.30 -12.03
CA SER A 75 -7.68 6.78 -12.21
C SER A 75 -8.74 5.91 -11.54
N TYR A 76 -8.31 4.81 -10.89
CA TYR A 76 -9.23 3.83 -10.31
C TYR A 76 -10.16 4.45 -9.27
N ALA A 77 -9.61 5.16 -8.31
CA ALA A 77 -10.39 5.76 -7.23
C ALA A 77 -11.43 6.77 -7.76
N GLU A 78 -11.05 7.61 -8.73
CA GLU A 78 -11.96 8.61 -9.32
C GLU A 78 -13.11 7.93 -10.11
N LYS A 79 -12.79 6.96 -10.97
CA LYS A 79 -13.79 6.27 -11.78
C LYS A 79 -14.74 5.45 -10.92
N MET A 80 -14.22 4.71 -9.93
CA MET A 80 -15.05 3.94 -9.02
C MET A 80 -15.92 4.82 -8.13
N ASN A 81 -15.46 6.01 -7.74
CA ASN A 81 -16.29 6.97 -7.04
C ASN A 81 -17.55 7.35 -7.85
N VAL A 82 -17.40 7.52 -9.18
CA VAL A 82 -18.54 7.77 -10.07
C VAL A 82 -19.46 6.55 -10.12
N VAL A 83 -18.94 5.34 -10.31
CA VAL A 83 -19.73 4.10 -10.36
C VAL A 83 -20.53 3.87 -9.07
N ILE A 84 -19.87 3.99 -7.91
CA ILE A 84 -20.51 3.81 -6.59
C ILE A 84 -21.64 4.84 -6.39
N ASN A 85 -21.38 6.11 -6.69
CA ASN A 85 -22.35 7.19 -6.43
C ASN A 85 -23.48 7.27 -7.49
N SER A 86 -23.27 6.74 -8.68
CA SER A 86 -24.33 6.67 -9.70
C SER A 86 -25.42 5.65 -9.37
N GLY A 87 -25.11 4.67 -8.49
CA GLY A 87 -25.99 3.54 -8.22
C GLY A 87 -26.04 2.53 -9.38
N GLU A 88 -25.09 2.59 -10.30
CA GLU A 88 -24.91 1.60 -11.35
C GLU A 88 -24.74 0.20 -10.74
N GLU A 89 -25.30 -0.81 -11.41
CA GLU A 89 -25.16 -2.19 -10.99
C GLU A 89 -23.77 -2.71 -11.28
N PHE A 90 -23.09 -3.21 -10.26
CA PHE A 90 -21.85 -3.96 -10.37
C PHE A 90 -21.74 -4.93 -9.19
N ASP A 91 -20.81 -5.91 -9.28
CA ASP A 91 -20.76 -6.97 -8.28
C ASP A 91 -19.61 -6.83 -7.31
N ILE A 92 -18.36 -6.94 -7.78
CA ILE A 92 -17.18 -6.94 -6.94
C ILE A 92 -16.29 -5.74 -7.28
N MET A 93 -15.67 -5.15 -6.26
CA MET A 93 -14.64 -4.12 -6.45
C MET A 93 -13.50 -4.31 -5.46
N PHE A 94 -12.30 -3.91 -5.90
CA PHE A 94 -11.15 -3.78 -5.02
C PHE A 94 -11.29 -2.53 -4.14
N SER A 95 -11.06 -2.69 -2.86
CA SER A 95 -11.06 -1.63 -1.85
C SER A 95 -9.69 -1.58 -1.16
N ALA A 96 -9.13 -0.39 -1.02
CA ALA A 96 -7.86 -0.21 -0.33
C ALA A 96 -7.78 1.17 0.33
N PRO A 97 -7.09 1.30 1.49
CA PRO A 97 -7.03 2.55 2.24
C PRO A 97 -6.33 3.69 1.49
N TRP A 98 -5.36 3.39 0.63
CA TRP A 98 -4.68 4.40 -0.20
C TRP A 98 -5.55 4.96 -1.34
N ASN A 99 -6.68 4.34 -1.63
CA ASN A 99 -7.67 4.81 -2.60
C ASN A 99 -8.88 5.39 -1.85
N THR A 100 -8.76 6.58 -1.30
CA THR A 100 -9.72 7.18 -0.36
C THR A 100 -11.19 7.04 -0.80
N SER A 101 -11.51 7.30 -2.08
CA SER A 101 -12.90 7.23 -2.57
C SER A 101 -13.49 5.82 -2.59
N THR A 102 -12.65 4.78 -2.64
CA THR A 102 -13.07 3.37 -2.68
C THR A 102 -12.77 2.64 -1.39
N SER A 103 -12.14 3.31 -0.41
CA SER A 103 -11.73 2.70 0.83
C SER A 103 -12.90 2.21 1.67
N TYR A 104 -12.62 1.24 2.52
CA TYR A 104 -13.53 0.76 3.55
C TYR A 104 -14.03 1.91 4.43
N ASP A 105 -13.12 2.77 4.93
CA ASP A 105 -13.46 3.86 5.83
C ASP A 105 -14.42 4.88 5.22
N THR A 106 -14.34 5.07 3.91
CA THR A 106 -15.24 5.99 3.19
C THR A 106 -16.60 5.35 2.90
N ASN A 107 -16.66 4.06 2.58
CA ASN A 107 -17.85 3.44 1.97
C ASN A 107 -18.67 2.59 2.93
N ALA A 108 -18.06 1.94 3.92
CA ALA A 108 -18.78 1.16 4.92
C ALA A 108 -19.78 2.03 5.73
N PRO A 109 -19.39 3.21 6.27
CA PRO A 109 -20.33 4.08 6.98
C PRO A 109 -21.48 4.62 6.11
N LYS A 110 -21.26 4.74 4.79
CA LYS A 110 -22.28 5.19 3.83
C LYS A 110 -23.22 4.07 3.37
N GLY A 111 -22.96 2.81 3.79
CA GLY A 111 -23.72 1.64 3.35
C GLY A 111 -23.60 1.39 1.84
N ASN A 112 -22.45 1.68 1.23
CA ASN A 112 -22.19 1.44 -0.18
C ASN A 112 -21.81 -0.02 -0.46
N PHE A 113 -21.30 -0.72 0.55
CA PHE A 113 -20.96 -2.13 0.50
C PHE A 113 -22.11 -2.98 1.06
N MET A 114 -22.22 -4.20 0.57
CA MET A 114 -23.19 -5.18 1.06
C MET A 114 -22.73 -5.73 2.41
N ASP A 115 -23.67 -6.08 3.27
CA ASP A 115 -23.42 -6.90 4.44
C ASP A 115 -23.06 -8.32 4.01
N LEU A 116 -21.81 -8.71 4.23
CA LEU A 116 -21.27 -10.01 3.82
C LEU A 116 -21.33 -11.07 4.92
N THR A 117 -21.83 -10.76 6.11
CA THR A 117 -21.76 -11.63 7.29
C THR A 117 -22.33 -13.02 7.01
N GLU A 118 -23.58 -13.09 6.53
CA GLU A 118 -24.22 -14.38 6.20
C GLU A 118 -23.60 -15.05 4.97
N LEU A 119 -23.14 -14.26 3.98
CA LEU A 119 -22.53 -14.79 2.76
C LEU A 119 -21.18 -15.44 3.04
N VAL A 120 -20.35 -14.82 3.88
CA VAL A 120 -19.06 -15.38 4.34
C VAL A 120 -19.30 -16.66 5.14
N ASP A 121 -20.28 -16.66 6.04
CA ASP A 121 -20.60 -17.85 6.84
C ASP A 121 -21.08 -19.01 5.99
N LYS A 122 -21.83 -18.75 4.95
CA LYS A 122 -22.42 -19.78 4.10
C LYS A 122 -21.52 -20.25 2.97
N TYR A 123 -20.80 -19.34 2.34
CA TYR A 123 -20.08 -19.59 1.10
C TYR A 123 -18.58 -19.26 1.13
N GLY A 124 -18.08 -18.56 2.17
CA GLY A 124 -16.70 -18.08 2.28
C GLY A 124 -15.82 -18.92 3.18
N GLN A 125 -15.91 -20.25 3.13
CA GLN A 125 -15.23 -21.14 4.08
C GLN A 125 -13.71 -21.21 3.83
N ASP A 126 -13.28 -21.21 2.56
CA ASP A 126 -11.87 -21.22 2.20
C ASP A 126 -11.24 -19.85 2.49
N ILE A 127 -11.99 -18.75 2.29
CA ILE A 127 -11.58 -17.41 2.72
C ILE A 127 -11.36 -17.39 4.25
N LYS A 128 -12.34 -17.87 5.04
CA LYS A 128 -12.24 -17.90 6.52
C LYS A 128 -11.06 -18.74 7.02
N ALA A 129 -10.74 -19.82 6.32
CA ALA A 129 -9.65 -20.70 6.69
C ALA A 129 -8.26 -20.09 6.45
N LYS A 130 -8.13 -19.21 5.44
CA LYS A 130 -6.84 -18.67 4.99
C LYS A 130 -6.61 -17.20 5.34
N ALA A 131 -7.66 -16.39 5.48
CA ALA A 131 -7.53 -15.00 5.88
C ALA A 131 -6.97 -14.87 7.31
N ASP A 132 -6.26 -13.79 7.58
CA ASP A 132 -5.80 -13.51 8.94
C ASP A 132 -7.02 -13.35 9.87
N PRO A 133 -7.13 -14.17 10.95
CA PRO A 133 -8.29 -14.11 11.81
C PRO A 133 -8.51 -12.75 12.49
N ARG A 134 -7.44 -11.96 12.67
CA ARG A 134 -7.52 -10.61 13.22
C ARG A 134 -8.19 -9.62 12.26
N ALA A 135 -8.11 -9.87 10.95
CA ALA A 135 -8.66 -8.98 9.94
C ALA A 135 -10.18 -8.78 10.07
N TRP A 136 -10.90 -9.80 10.52
CA TRP A 136 -12.37 -9.75 10.60
C TRP A 136 -12.88 -8.63 11.51
N ASP A 137 -12.18 -8.35 12.61
CA ASP A 137 -12.54 -7.25 13.52
C ASP A 137 -12.42 -5.89 12.83
N TYR A 138 -11.43 -5.72 11.93
CA TYR A 138 -11.14 -4.46 11.25
C TYR A 138 -11.96 -4.21 9.98
N VAL A 139 -12.58 -5.25 9.42
CA VAL A 139 -13.47 -5.16 8.24
C VAL A 139 -14.95 -5.25 8.60
N THR A 140 -15.26 -5.26 9.89
CA THR A 140 -16.64 -5.26 10.43
C THR A 140 -17.02 -3.85 10.86
N TYR A 141 -18.10 -3.33 10.29
CA TYR A 141 -18.70 -2.03 10.63
C TYR A 141 -20.12 -2.25 11.12
N ASP A 142 -20.46 -1.71 12.30
CA ASP A 142 -21.79 -1.87 12.93
C ASP A 142 -22.27 -3.34 12.96
N GLY A 143 -21.36 -4.26 13.31
CA GLY A 143 -21.62 -5.69 13.39
C GLY A 143 -21.75 -6.42 12.05
N LYS A 144 -21.41 -5.77 10.93
CA LYS A 144 -21.53 -6.29 9.57
C LYS A 144 -20.17 -6.39 8.91
N VAL A 145 -19.83 -7.54 8.38
CA VAL A 145 -18.63 -7.69 7.53
C VAL A 145 -18.88 -6.95 6.21
N GLN A 146 -17.99 -6.02 5.86
CA GLN A 146 -18.19 -5.12 4.72
C GLN A 146 -17.25 -5.42 3.54
N ILE A 147 -16.09 -6.04 3.77
CA ILE A 147 -15.15 -6.48 2.74
C ILE A 147 -14.57 -7.84 3.10
N ILE A 148 -14.13 -8.57 2.09
CA ILE A 148 -13.28 -9.76 2.23
C ILE A 148 -11.85 -9.30 2.30
N PRO A 149 -11.14 -9.44 3.44
CA PRO A 149 -9.78 -8.95 3.58
C PRO A 149 -8.81 -9.77 2.71
N SER A 150 -7.96 -9.09 1.96
CA SER A 150 -6.86 -9.73 1.25
C SER A 150 -5.72 -10.09 2.19
N GLN A 151 -4.93 -11.11 1.82
CA GLN A 151 -3.67 -11.35 2.49
C GLN A 151 -2.65 -10.29 2.08
N MET A 152 -2.07 -9.63 3.07
CA MET A 152 -1.08 -8.56 2.90
C MET A 152 0.18 -8.89 3.69
N LYS A 153 1.29 -8.29 3.32
CA LYS A 153 2.42 -8.16 4.21
C LYS A 153 2.09 -7.06 5.22
N LEU A 154 1.93 -7.44 6.48
CA LEU A 154 1.47 -6.53 7.55
C LEU A 154 2.58 -5.69 8.19
N TYR A 155 3.84 -5.90 7.82
CA TYR A 155 4.96 -5.19 8.40
C TYR A 155 5.87 -4.62 7.31
N THR A 156 6.58 -3.59 7.68
CA THR A 156 7.58 -2.96 6.81
C THR A 156 8.95 -3.12 7.44
N GLU A 157 9.89 -3.73 6.72
CA GLU A 157 11.28 -3.72 7.12
C GLU A 157 11.84 -2.31 6.98
N ILE A 158 12.45 -1.83 8.04
CA ILE A 158 13.19 -0.57 8.06
C ILE A 158 14.65 -0.89 8.38
N GLY A 159 15.56 -0.31 7.66
CA GLY A 159 16.97 -0.56 7.91
C GLY A 159 17.90 0.37 7.16
N TRP A 160 19.17 0.16 7.43
CA TRP A 160 20.26 0.79 6.71
C TRP A 160 20.65 -0.06 5.51
N VAL A 161 20.84 0.58 4.39
CA VAL A 161 21.40 0.01 3.17
C VAL A 161 22.74 0.63 2.91
N PHE A 162 23.76 -0.21 2.78
CA PHE A 162 25.13 0.21 2.55
C PHE A 162 25.62 -0.29 1.21
N LYS A 163 26.42 0.51 0.54
CA LYS A 163 27.14 0.09 -0.65
C LYS A 163 28.22 -0.92 -0.27
N LYS A 164 28.08 -2.18 -0.74
CA LYS A 164 28.88 -3.33 -0.29
C LYS A 164 30.38 -3.14 -0.50
N ASP A 165 30.79 -2.65 -1.66
CA ASP A 165 32.20 -2.43 -2.01
C ASP A 165 32.92 -1.47 -1.05
N LEU A 166 32.21 -0.45 -0.55
CA LEU A 166 32.77 0.51 0.41
C LEU A 166 32.84 -0.08 1.83
N VAL A 167 31.82 -0.82 2.25
CA VAL A 167 31.84 -1.53 3.53
C VAL A 167 33.00 -2.53 3.60
N GLU A 168 33.20 -3.32 2.54
CA GLU A 168 34.29 -4.29 2.46
C GLU A 168 35.67 -3.61 2.42
N LYS A 169 35.79 -2.52 1.66
CA LYS A 169 37.02 -1.74 1.56
C LYS A 169 37.48 -1.16 2.91
N ASP A 170 36.55 -0.60 3.66
CA ASP A 170 36.83 0.07 4.93
C ASP A 170 36.73 -0.89 6.13
N ASN A 171 36.38 -2.17 5.90
CA ASN A 171 36.12 -3.19 6.93
C ASN A 171 35.15 -2.67 8.01
N PHE A 172 34.05 -1.99 7.57
CA PHE A 172 33.08 -1.40 8.48
C PHE A 172 32.09 -2.45 9.01
N ASP A 173 31.93 -2.49 10.33
CA ASP A 173 30.91 -3.35 10.97
C ASP A 173 29.52 -2.70 10.90
N TYR A 174 28.91 -2.76 9.72
CA TYR A 174 27.59 -2.18 9.47
C TYR A 174 26.47 -2.81 10.31
N LYS A 175 26.66 -4.03 10.82
CA LYS A 175 25.66 -4.73 11.65
C LYS A 175 25.58 -4.19 13.07
N SER A 176 26.61 -3.47 13.51
CA SER A 176 26.63 -2.81 14.83
C SER A 176 25.80 -1.51 14.87
N VAL A 177 25.39 -0.98 13.73
CA VAL A 177 24.66 0.30 13.62
C VAL A 177 23.26 0.17 14.17
N GLN A 178 22.95 0.92 15.23
CA GLN A 178 21.63 0.99 15.83
C GLN A 178 21.05 2.42 15.80
N THR A 179 21.89 3.43 15.88
CA THR A 179 21.53 4.85 15.94
C THR A 179 22.25 5.66 14.85
N LEU A 180 21.82 6.89 14.62
CA LEU A 180 22.52 7.81 13.72
C LEU A 180 23.98 8.02 14.17
N LYS A 181 24.20 8.16 15.47
CA LYS A 181 25.54 8.40 16.02
C LYS A 181 26.53 7.26 15.74
N ASP A 182 26.06 6.03 15.63
CA ASP A 182 26.91 4.87 15.31
C ASP A 182 27.45 4.95 13.86
N LEU A 183 26.75 5.66 12.98
CA LEU A 183 27.20 5.88 11.60
C LEU A 183 28.27 6.96 11.47
N GLU A 184 28.31 7.94 12.37
CA GLU A 184 29.10 9.16 12.17
C GLU A 184 30.58 8.90 11.89
N PRO A 185 31.29 7.98 12.59
CA PRO A 185 32.69 7.69 12.29
C PRO A 185 32.92 7.14 10.87
N TYR A 186 31.92 6.37 10.37
CA TYR A 186 31.99 5.84 9.01
C TYR A 186 31.71 6.91 7.96
N LEU A 187 30.75 7.81 8.23
CA LEU A 187 30.46 8.93 7.33
C LEU A 187 31.64 9.88 7.19
N GLU A 188 32.40 10.11 8.27
CA GLU A 188 33.63 10.90 8.25
C GLU A 188 34.69 10.23 7.38
N THR A 189 34.90 8.92 7.57
CA THR A 189 35.83 8.11 6.76
C THR A 189 35.46 8.17 5.27
N LEU A 190 34.20 8.01 4.93
CA LEU A 190 33.70 8.09 3.54
C LEU A 190 33.96 9.47 2.93
N LYS A 191 33.69 10.53 3.68
CA LYS A 191 33.88 11.90 3.20
C LYS A 191 35.36 12.21 2.92
N GLU A 192 36.24 11.71 3.75
CA GLU A 192 37.71 11.93 3.60
C GLU A 192 38.30 11.10 2.44
N ASN A 193 37.89 9.84 2.32
CA ASN A 193 38.52 8.86 1.45
C ASN A 193 37.83 8.65 0.11
N GLU A 194 36.57 9.05 -0.04
CA GLU A 194 35.74 8.81 -1.23
C GLU A 194 35.19 10.11 -1.84
N PRO A 195 36.02 10.96 -2.44
CA PRO A 195 35.60 12.30 -2.89
C PRO A 195 34.53 12.32 -3.97
N GLY A 196 34.24 11.17 -4.60
CA GLY A 196 33.17 11.00 -5.60
C GLY A 196 31.86 10.46 -5.03
N ILE A 197 31.81 10.17 -3.73
CA ILE A 197 30.68 9.59 -3.04
C ILE A 197 30.11 10.58 -2.02
N THR A 198 28.81 10.74 -1.98
CA THR A 198 28.13 11.42 -0.88
C THR A 198 27.86 10.40 0.22
N PRO A 199 28.28 10.65 1.48
CA PRO A 199 28.17 9.66 2.56
C PRO A 199 26.74 9.13 2.77
N VAL A 200 25.74 10.00 2.83
CA VAL A 200 24.32 9.61 3.05
C VAL A 200 23.43 10.20 1.96
N LEU A 201 22.53 9.41 1.40
CA LEU A 201 21.52 9.96 0.48
C LEU A 201 20.34 10.56 1.23
N ASP A 202 19.63 9.72 1.98
CA ASP A 202 18.45 10.12 2.73
C ASP A 202 18.31 9.25 4.00
N ILE A 203 17.53 9.78 4.93
CA ILE A 203 17.12 9.07 6.14
C ILE A 203 15.62 9.26 6.23
N VAL A 204 14.87 8.21 5.94
CA VAL A 204 13.43 8.20 6.19
C VAL A 204 13.17 8.59 7.65
N SER A 205 12.10 9.32 7.92
CA SER A 205 11.76 9.80 9.27
C SER A 205 11.95 8.73 10.35
N PRO A 206 12.43 9.11 11.52
CA PRO A 206 12.56 8.16 12.61
C PRO A 206 11.18 7.61 12.93
N ASN A 207 11.05 6.30 12.88
CA ASN A 207 9.88 5.61 13.40
C ASN A 207 10.37 4.80 14.61
N TRP A 208 10.13 5.34 15.78
CA TRP A 208 10.52 4.73 17.05
C TRP A 208 9.51 3.69 17.53
N GLY A 209 8.61 3.24 16.64
CA GLY A 209 7.50 2.35 16.96
C GLY A 209 6.20 3.07 17.29
N GLU A 210 6.18 4.40 17.12
CA GLU A 210 4.96 5.19 17.21
C GLU A 210 4.21 5.16 15.87
N SER A 211 2.89 5.26 15.95
CA SER A 211 2.01 5.48 14.81
C SER A 211 1.76 6.98 14.64
N ASP A 212 1.59 7.45 13.40
CA ASP A 212 1.26 8.83 13.10
C ASP A 212 -0.18 9.00 12.61
N ILE A 213 -0.63 10.25 12.50
CA ILE A 213 -1.96 10.59 11.99
C ILE A 213 -1.95 11.03 10.52
N SER A 214 -0.91 10.71 9.75
CA SER A 214 -0.85 11.12 8.35
C SER A 214 -2.06 10.63 7.54
N ALA A 215 -2.57 9.46 7.86
CA ALA A 215 -3.79 8.91 7.27
C ALA A 215 -5.06 9.74 7.58
N MET A 216 -5.04 10.55 8.65
CA MET A 216 -6.14 11.46 9.01
C MET A 216 -5.95 12.86 8.41
N GLY A 217 -4.84 13.12 7.69
CA GLY A 217 -4.57 14.37 7.00
C GLY A 217 -3.72 15.39 7.77
N GLY A 218 -3.22 15.06 8.97
CA GLY A 218 -2.42 15.98 9.79
C GLY A 218 -0.90 15.94 9.54
N GLY A 219 -0.44 15.11 8.63
CA GLY A 219 1.00 14.83 8.48
C GLY A 219 1.57 14.09 9.70
N CYS A 220 2.90 13.99 9.79
CA CYS A 220 3.56 13.31 10.91
C CYS A 220 3.87 14.23 12.10
N LEU A 221 3.21 15.38 12.24
CA LEU A 221 3.41 16.29 13.38
C LEU A 221 2.73 15.78 14.67
N VAL A 222 1.69 14.99 14.55
CA VAL A 222 1.01 14.35 15.68
C VAL A 222 1.25 12.85 15.62
N MET A 223 1.77 12.31 16.70
CA MET A 223 2.16 10.91 16.85
C MET A 223 1.33 10.25 17.94
N PHE A 224 1.22 8.93 17.92
CA PHE A 224 0.58 8.14 18.96
C PHE A 224 1.60 7.25 19.66
N ASP A 225 1.74 7.43 20.97
CA ASP A 225 2.60 6.63 21.84
C ASP A 225 1.83 5.34 22.22
N GLU A 226 2.27 4.21 21.66
CA GLU A 226 1.64 2.90 21.88
C GLU A 226 1.73 2.41 23.33
N GLU A 227 2.76 2.82 24.09
CA GLU A 227 2.91 2.44 25.49
C GLU A 227 2.02 3.28 26.40
N LYS A 228 2.07 4.60 26.23
CA LYS A 228 1.29 5.56 27.03
C LYS A 228 -0.16 5.69 26.57
N GLU A 229 -0.48 5.11 25.40
CA GLU A 229 -1.79 5.17 24.77
C GLU A 229 -2.33 6.59 24.66
N LYS A 230 -1.52 7.48 24.08
CA LYS A 230 -1.90 8.88 23.90
C LYS A 230 -1.26 9.53 22.70
N PHE A 231 -1.96 10.49 22.12
CA PHE A 231 -1.40 11.36 21.10
C PHE A 231 -0.49 12.41 21.73
N PHE A 232 0.58 12.75 21.01
CA PHE A 232 1.54 13.77 21.42
C PHE A 232 2.11 14.51 20.19
N TYR A 233 2.71 15.65 20.43
CA TYR A 233 3.37 16.45 19.41
C TYR A 233 4.77 15.93 19.11
N LEU A 234 5.10 15.76 17.82
CA LEU A 234 6.41 15.24 17.37
C LEU A 234 7.60 15.98 18.00
N LEU A 235 7.52 17.31 18.11
CA LEU A 235 8.61 18.13 18.65
C LEU A 235 8.66 18.17 20.20
N ASP A 236 7.69 17.59 20.90
CA ASP A 236 7.76 17.42 22.35
C ASP A 236 8.59 16.19 22.77
N ASP A 237 8.97 15.33 21.82
CA ASP A 237 9.81 14.17 22.10
C ASP A 237 11.30 14.51 21.91
N GLU A 238 12.06 14.43 23.01
CA GLU A 238 13.50 14.72 23.00
C GLU A 238 14.29 13.81 22.04
N ARG A 239 13.85 12.56 21.82
CA ARG A 239 14.49 11.63 20.87
C ARG A 239 14.41 12.15 19.43
N ASN A 240 13.24 12.67 19.04
CA ASN A 240 13.02 13.27 17.73
C ASN A 240 13.86 14.53 17.54
N LEU A 241 13.90 15.40 18.57
CA LEU A 241 14.71 16.62 18.54
C LEU A 241 16.22 16.30 18.41
N GLU A 242 16.71 15.32 19.17
CA GLU A 242 18.11 14.87 19.08
C GLU A 242 18.45 14.29 17.70
N ASP A 243 17.54 13.50 17.11
CA ASP A 243 17.70 12.94 15.78
C ASP A 243 17.77 14.06 14.72
N TYR A 244 16.85 15.00 14.71
CA TYR A 244 16.84 16.15 13.79
C TYR A 244 18.05 17.05 13.96
N LYS A 245 18.52 17.25 15.20
CA LYS A 245 19.76 17.99 15.47
C LYS A 245 20.97 17.29 14.89
N THR A 246 21.07 15.97 15.05
CA THR A 246 22.13 15.16 14.46
C THR A 246 22.13 15.27 12.93
N ARG A 247 20.95 15.26 12.31
CA ARG A 247 20.82 15.46 10.85
C ARG A 247 21.27 16.85 10.41
N HIS A 248 20.96 17.89 11.19
CA HIS A 248 21.45 19.23 10.93
C HIS A 248 22.99 19.31 11.02
N GLU A 249 23.59 18.72 12.04
CA GLU A 249 25.07 18.62 12.16
C GLU A 249 25.67 17.87 10.95
N TRP A 250 25.01 16.82 10.47
CA TRP A 250 25.45 16.07 9.29
C TRP A 250 25.33 16.88 7.98
N TYR A 251 24.27 17.67 7.86
CA TYR A 251 24.12 18.57 6.73
C TYR A 251 25.23 19.62 6.70
N GLU A 252 25.53 20.26 7.82
CA GLU A 252 26.62 21.21 7.97
C GLU A 252 28.00 20.56 7.69
N LYS A 253 28.20 19.32 8.13
CA LYS A 253 29.38 18.53 7.82
C LYS A 253 29.43 18.10 6.34
N GLY A 254 28.37 18.28 5.57
CA GLY A 254 28.27 17.90 4.15
C GLY A 254 28.24 16.38 3.94
N TYR A 255 27.61 15.63 4.84
CA TYR A 255 27.36 14.21 4.65
C TYR A 255 26.15 13.96 3.77
N PHE A 256 25.19 14.89 3.72
CA PHE A 256 24.05 14.88 2.82
C PHE A 256 24.32 15.58 1.48
N PRO A 257 23.52 15.28 0.42
CA PRO A 257 23.59 16.02 -0.84
C PRO A 257 23.30 17.51 -0.63
N LYS A 258 24.04 18.38 -1.30
CA LYS A 258 23.80 19.84 -1.22
C LYS A 258 22.44 20.28 -1.77
N ASP A 259 21.91 19.51 -2.72
CA ASP A 259 20.62 19.72 -3.36
C ASP A 259 19.49 18.85 -2.76
N ALA A 260 19.68 18.35 -1.53
CA ALA A 260 18.76 17.43 -0.84
C ALA A 260 17.30 17.85 -0.89
N LEU A 261 17.00 19.14 -0.74
CA LEU A 261 15.61 19.66 -0.74
C LEU A 261 14.88 19.50 -2.08
N THR A 262 15.63 19.42 -3.19
CA THR A 262 15.07 19.33 -4.55
C THR A 262 15.34 17.98 -5.21
N LEU A 263 16.17 17.16 -4.60
CA LEU A 263 16.60 15.87 -5.12
C LEU A 263 15.41 14.88 -5.21
N ASN A 264 15.36 14.15 -6.32
CA ASN A 264 14.52 12.95 -6.42
C ASN A 264 15.29 11.75 -5.83
N ALA A 265 14.99 11.40 -4.58
CA ALA A 265 15.68 10.33 -3.87
C ALA A 265 15.51 8.96 -4.55
N ALA A 266 14.35 8.67 -5.16
CA ALA A 266 14.10 7.40 -5.83
C ALA A 266 15.03 7.17 -7.05
N GLU A 267 15.28 8.21 -7.82
CA GLU A 267 16.23 8.16 -8.93
C GLU A 267 17.68 8.20 -8.44
N ALA A 268 17.96 8.99 -7.41
CA ALA A 268 19.30 9.13 -6.84
C ALA A 268 19.83 7.80 -6.27
N LYS A 269 18.99 6.99 -5.64
CA LYS A 269 19.32 5.66 -5.10
C LYS A 269 19.99 4.76 -6.14
N LYS A 270 19.58 4.85 -7.40
CA LYS A 270 20.06 3.99 -8.50
C LYS A 270 21.39 4.46 -9.09
N THR A 271 21.88 5.64 -8.71
CA THR A 271 23.09 6.22 -9.33
C THR A 271 24.40 5.64 -8.83
N GLY A 272 24.39 4.94 -7.69
CA GLY A 272 25.61 4.43 -7.02
C GLY A 272 26.52 5.50 -6.43
N LYS A 273 26.08 6.77 -6.37
CA LYS A 273 26.86 7.91 -5.85
C LYS A 273 26.75 8.12 -4.34
N TYR A 274 25.98 7.29 -3.66
CA TYR A 274 25.70 7.39 -2.23
C TYR A 274 26.13 6.11 -1.54
N ALA A 275 26.76 6.23 -0.37
CA ALA A 275 27.27 5.08 0.36
C ALA A 275 26.25 4.47 1.31
N VAL A 276 25.45 5.31 1.98
CA VAL A 276 24.49 4.91 3.01
C VAL A 276 23.12 5.49 2.70
N MET A 277 22.09 4.68 2.89
CA MET A 277 20.67 5.07 2.79
C MET A 277 19.91 4.41 3.91
N ARG A 278 18.89 5.07 4.44
CA ARG A 278 17.88 4.41 5.25
C ARG A 278 16.66 4.17 4.37
N ASP A 279 16.20 2.93 4.32
CA ASP A 279 15.09 2.56 3.43
C ASP A 279 14.05 1.72 4.14
N THR A 280 12.86 1.67 3.54
CA THR A 280 11.72 0.91 4.02
C THR A 280 11.24 -0.03 2.93
N GLY A 281 10.94 -1.28 3.31
CA GLY A 281 10.39 -2.26 2.39
C GLY A 281 11.34 -2.87 1.37
N SER A 282 12.53 -2.26 1.14
CA SER A 282 13.56 -2.80 0.24
C SER A 282 14.68 -3.54 0.98
N VAL A 283 14.68 -3.49 2.29
CA VAL A 283 15.74 -4.01 3.16
C VAL A 283 15.56 -5.51 3.39
N THR A 284 16.64 -6.28 3.27
CA THR A 284 16.68 -7.72 3.56
C THR A 284 17.97 -8.07 4.30
N GLU A 285 17.97 -9.15 5.10
CA GLU A 285 19.17 -9.53 5.86
C GLU A 285 20.41 -9.80 4.99
N ASP A 286 20.21 -10.22 3.74
CA ASP A 286 21.26 -10.56 2.78
C ASP A 286 21.55 -9.45 1.76
N GLY A 287 20.82 -8.33 1.81
CA GLY A 287 20.96 -7.21 0.87
C GLY A 287 20.52 -7.52 -0.57
N SER A 288 19.86 -8.65 -0.81
CA SER A 288 19.50 -9.08 -2.17
C SER A 288 18.46 -8.16 -2.82
N LYS A 289 17.45 -7.77 -2.06
CA LYS A 289 16.37 -6.93 -2.57
C LYS A 289 16.83 -5.49 -2.82
N SER A 290 17.60 -4.92 -1.91
CA SER A 290 18.19 -3.59 -2.08
C SER A 290 19.15 -3.57 -3.26
N SER A 291 19.99 -4.62 -3.42
CA SER A 291 20.88 -4.77 -4.59
C SER A 291 20.12 -4.80 -5.91
N ALA A 292 19.01 -5.55 -5.97
CA ALA A 292 18.17 -5.61 -7.16
C ALA A 292 17.50 -4.26 -7.47
N ASN A 293 16.99 -3.57 -6.45
CA ASN A 293 16.29 -2.30 -6.61
C ASN A 293 17.22 -1.14 -7.02
N TYR A 294 18.46 -1.14 -6.55
CA TYR A 294 19.40 -0.03 -6.81
C TYR A 294 20.38 -0.33 -7.95
N GLY A 295 20.50 -1.59 -8.37
CA GLY A 295 21.33 -1.97 -9.51
C GLY A 295 22.82 -2.08 -9.19
N PHE A 296 23.20 -2.15 -7.91
CA PHE A 296 24.56 -2.42 -7.44
C PHE A 296 24.56 -3.23 -6.14
N PRO A 297 25.65 -3.94 -5.81
CA PRO A 297 25.72 -4.76 -4.60
C PRO A 297 25.54 -3.94 -3.33
N CYS A 298 24.60 -4.36 -2.48
CA CYS A 298 24.30 -3.79 -1.18
C CYS A 298 24.48 -4.82 -0.07
N VAL A 299 24.69 -4.32 1.15
CA VAL A 299 24.51 -5.06 2.41
C VAL A 299 23.58 -4.25 3.31
N ASP A 300 22.72 -4.93 4.04
CA ASP A 300 21.68 -4.28 4.80
C ASP A 300 21.77 -4.60 6.29
N GLN A 301 21.38 -3.62 7.11
CA GLN A 301 21.17 -3.77 8.54
C GLN A 301 19.71 -3.46 8.86
N LEU A 302 18.96 -4.48 9.24
CA LEU A 302 17.59 -4.31 9.75
C LEU A 302 17.63 -3.61 11.12
N ILE A 303 16.86 -2.53 11.28
CA ILE A 303 16.78 -1.78 12.53
C ILE A 303 15.48 -2.13 13.26
N ASN A 304 14.37 -2.14 12.55
CA ASN A 304 13.05 -2.42 13.11
C ASN A 304 12.17 -3.13 12.06
N SER A 305 11.66 -4.30 12.43
CA SER A 305 10.66 -5.03 11.66
C SER A 305 9.29 -5.07 12.35
N ASN A 306 9.16 -4.45 13.53
CA ASN A 306 8.03 -4.60 14.44
C ASN A 306 7.33 -3.27 14.78
N ALA A 307 7.35 -2.29 13.87
CA ALA A 307 6.48 -1.14 14.01
C ALA A 307 5.03 -1.60 14.16
N ALA A 308 4.28 -0.95 15.04
CA ALA A 308 2.86 -1.24 15.19
C ALA A 308 2.14 -0.96 13.86
N VAL A 309 1.35 -1.94 13.40
CA VAL A 309 0.60 -1.83 12.14
C VAL A 309 -0.76 -1.20 12.37
N SER A 310 -1.19 -0.36 11.46
CA SER A 310 -2.51 0.24 11.49
C SER A 310 -3.60 -0.75 11.05
N ALA A 311 -4.86 -0.43 11.32
CA ALA A 311 -6.00 -1.17 10.79
C ALA A 311 -6.04 -1.18 9.25
N ASN A 312 -5.41 -0.20 8.63
CA ASN A 312 -5.39 -0.04 7.18
C ASN A 312 -4.84 -1.26 6.44
N GLU A 313 -3.85 -1.96 7.02
CA GLU A 313 -3.29 -3.16 6.42
C GLU A 313 -4.33 -4.28 6.29
N PHE A 314 -5.30 -4.34 7.20
CA PHE A 314 -6.39 -5.32 7.16
C PHE A 314 -7.60 -4.86 6.31
N ARG A 315 -7.70 -3.56 5.98
CA ARG A 315 -8.82 -2.97 5.23
C ARG A 315 -8.58 -2.94 3.71
N THR A 316 -7.63 -3.73 3.25
CA THR A 316 -7.44 -4.00 1.81
C THR A 316 -8.16 -5.28 1.44
N GLY A 317 -8.95 -5.27 0.38
CA GLY A 317 -9.68 -6.48 0.00
C GLY A 317 -10.77 -6.26 -1.04
N GLN A 318 -11.77 -7.14 -1.04
CA GLN A 318 -12.84 -7.17 -2.02
C GLN A 318 -14.17 -6.81 -1.37
N ALA A 319 -14.84 -5.77 -1.88
CA ALA A 319 -16.20 -5.45 -1.50
C ALA A 319 -17.18 -6.01 -2.52
N ILE A 320 -18.35 -6.47 -2.06
CA ILE A 320 -19.51 -6.72 -2.92
C ILE A 320 -20.40 -5.48 -2.85
N SER A 321 -20.81 -5.00 -4.02
CA SER A 321 -21.66 -3.82 -4.13
C SER A 321 -23.05 -4.06 -3.51
N ARG A 322 -23.57 -3.03 -2.85
CA ARG A 322 -25.00 -3.06 -2.43
C ARG A 322 -25.98 -3.18 -3.60
N THR A 323 -25.53 -2.87 -4.83
CA THR A 323 -26.36 -2.92 -6.05
C THR A 323 -26.25 -4.25 -6.78
N SER A 324 -25.36 -5.16 -6.35
CA SER A 324 -25.23 -6.48 -6.96
C SER A 324 -26.53 -7.28 -6.88
N LYS A 325 -26.90 -7.92 -7.99
CA LYS A 325 -28.03 -8.85 -8.06
C LYS A 325 -27.61 -10.31 -7.91
N HIS A 326 -26.31 -10.57 -7.86
CA HIS A 326 -25.72 -11.90 -7.81
C HIS A 326 -24.70 -12.03 -6.66
N PRO A 327 -25.03 -11.58 -5.42
CA PRO A 327 -24.06 -11.55 -4.33
C PRO A 327 -23.63 -12.95 -3.87
N GLU A 328 -24.48 -13.98 -4.00
CA GLU A 328 -24.10 -15.34 -3.67
C GLU A 328 -23.07 -15.90 -4.65
N GLU A 329 -23.27 -15.68 -5.96
CA GLU A 329 -22.33 -16.09 -6.99
C GLU A 329 -21.02 -15.31 -6.87
N ALA A 330 -21.09 -14.02 -6.58
CA ALA A 330 -19.90 -13.19 -6.32
C ALA A 330 -19.09 -13.73 -5.14
N MET A 331 -19.71 -14.07 -4.02
CA MET A 331 -19.04 -14.66 -2.87
C MET A 331 -18.44 -16.05 -3.19
N LYS A 332 -19.15 -16.90 -3.91
CA LYS A 332 -18.65 -18.22 -4.33
C LYS A 332 -17.45 -18.11 -5.28
N ILE A 333 -17.43 -17.11 -6.19
CA ILE A 333 -16.26 -16.83 -7.03
C ILE A 333 -15.08 -16.42 -6.16
N LEU A 334 -15.27 -15.49 -5.22
CA LEU A 334 -14.21 -15.07 -4.31
C LEU A 334 -13.69 -16.25 -3.48
N ASP A 335 -14.56 -17.08 -2.92
CA ASP A 335 -14.16 -18.24 -2.12
C ASP A 335 -13.38 -19.28 -2.97
N LEU A 336 -13.81 -19.49 -4.22
CA LEU A 336 -13.12 -20.41 -5.12
C LEU A 336 -11.75 -19.90 -5.56
N VAL A 337 -11.57 -18.59 -5.69
CA VAL A 337 -10.24 -17.95 -5.88
C VAL A 337 -9.30 -18.24 -4.71
N TRP A 338 -9.83 -18.25 -3.50
CA TRP A 338 -9.06 -18.57 -2.29
C TRP A 338 -8.82 -20.07 -2.13
N LYS A 339 -9.73 -20.89 -2.62
CA LYS A 339 -9.64 -22.35 -2.55
C LYS A 339 -8.60 -22.92 -3.50
N ASP A 340 -8.61 -22.46 -4.75
CA ASP A 340 -7.84 -23.04 -5.83
C ASP A 340 -6.67 -22.14 -6.26
N PRO A 341 -5.43 -22.49 -5.88
CA PRO A 341 -4.24 -21.73 -6.28
C PRO A 341 -4.07 -21.58 -7.81
N TYR A 342 -4.61 -22.51 -8.61
CA TYR A 342 -4.55 -22.37 -10.06
C TYR A 342 -5.35 -21.14 -10.53
N ILE A 343 -6.52 -20.90 -9.97
CA ILE A 343 -7.35 -19.74 -10.31
C ILE A 343 -6.67 -18.44 -9.91
N SER A 344 -6.22 -18.33 -8.67
CA SER A 344 -5.58 -17.11 -8.16
C SER A 344 -4.29 -16.78 -8.91
N ASN A 345 -3.48 -17.78 -9.24
CA ASN A 345 -2.26 -17.60 -10.02
C ASN A 345 -2.53 -17.33 -11.50
N THR A 346 -3.57 -17.91 -12.10
CA THR A 346 -4.00 -17.56 -13.46
C THR A 346 -4.46 -16.09 -13.53
N LEU A 347 -5.24 -15.64 -12.55
CA LEU A 347 -5.64 -14.22 -12.44
C LEU A 347 -4.43 -13.29 -12.27
N ALA A 348 -3.38 -13.72 -11.58
CA ALA A 348 -2.22 -12.90 -11.30
C ALA A 348 -1.13 -12.96 -12.38
N TYR A 349 -0.77 -14.16 -12.86
CA TYR A 349 0.33 -14.35 -13.82
C TYR A 349 -0.12 -14.44 -15.29
N GLY A 350 -1.39 -14.73 -15.55
CA GLY A 350 -1.93 -14.88 -16.91
C GLY A 350 -1.87 -16.33 -17.41
N ILE A 351 -1.54 -16.50 -18.67
CA ILE A 351 -1.68 -17.75 -19.41
C ILE A 351 -0.30 -18.34 -19.71
N GLU A 352 -0.17 -19.65 -19.45
CA GLU A 352 1.02 -20.42 -19.80
C GLU A 352 1.33 -20.30 -21.32
N ASP A 353 2.60 -20.21 -21.66
CA ASP A 353 3.13 -20.05 -23.04
C ASP A 353 2.72 -18.71 -23.70
N VAL A 354 1.94 -17.86 -23.03
CA VAL A 354 1.60 -16.51 -23.48
C VAL A 354 2.26 -15.48 -22.59
N ASP A 355 1.95 -15.49 -21.30
CA ASP A 355 2.43 -14.52 -20.33
C ASP A 355 3.60 -15.06 -19.50
N TYR A 356 3.59 -16.35 -19.19
CA TYR A 356 4.63 -17.02 -18.40
C TYR A 356 4.97 -18.42 -18.96
N VAL A 357 6.08 -18.97 -18.48
CA VAL A 357 6.45 -20.38 -18.66
C VAL A 357 6.86 -20.97 -17.30
N TYR A 358 6.67 -22.27 -17.14
CA TYR A 358 7.21 -22.98 -15.97
C TYR A 358 8.71 -23.16 -16.11
N GLU A 359 9.48 -22.59 -15.20
CA GLU A 359 10.90 -22.89 -15.06
C GLU A 359 11.12 -24.27 -14.45
N SER A 360 10.28 -24.63 -13.46
CA SER A 360 10.31 -25.94 -12.78
C SER A 360 8.99 -26.25 -12.07
N GLY A 361 8.81 -27.51 -11.67
CA GLY A 361 7.74 -27.94 -10.76
C GLY A 361 6.32 -27.89 -11.35
N LYS A 362 6.15 -27.85 -12.67
CA LYS A 362 4.81 -27.89 -13.28
C LYS A 362 4.01 -29.09 -12.77
N GLY A 363 2.79 -28.84 -12.29
CA GLY A 363 1.90 -29.84 -11.71
C GLY A 363 2.17 -30.20 -10.25
N THR A 364 3.01 -29.43 -9.56
CA THR A 364 3.18 -29.48 -8.09
C THR A 364 2.43 -28.33 -7.43
N ASP A 365 2.34 -28.34 -6.10
CA ASP A 365 1.70 -27.28 -5.32
C ASP A 365 2.49 -25.96 -5.33
N SER A 366 3.80 -26.00 -5.63
CA SER A 366 4.69 -24.83 -5.61
C SER A 366 5.59 -24.78 -6.84
N PRO A 367 5.01 -24.63 -8.06
CA PRO A 367 5.81 -24.48 -9.26
C PRO A 367 6.57 -23.15 -9.27
N THR A 368 7.65 -23.09 -10.05
CA THR A 368 8.35 -21.83 -10.32
C THR A 368 7.99 -21.35 -11.72
N VAL A 369 7.54 -20.10 -11.82
CA VAL A 369 7.18 -19.46 -13.09
C VAL A 369 8.10 -18.28 -13.36
N ILE A 370 8.41 -18.06 -14.63
CA ILE A 370 9.16 -16.90 -15.11
C ILE A 370 8.38 -16.23 -16.24
N PRO A 371 8.51 -14.92 -16.43
CA PRO A 371 7.94 -14.25 -17.59
C PRO A 371 8.42 -14.90 -18.88
N LYS A 372 7.55 -15.01 -19.87
CA LYS A 372 7.95 -15.51 -21.18
C LYS A 372 8.93 -14.55 -21.82
N GLU A 373 10.08 -15.08 -22.27
CA GLU A 373 11.09 -14.27 -22.95
C GLU A 373 10.63 -13.77 -24.33
N GLY A 374 11.10 -12.56 -24.71
CA GLY A 374 10.99 -12.03 -26.07
C GLY A 374 9.67 -11.34 -26.44
N GLY A 375 8.80 -11.05 -25.47
CA GLY A 375 7.56 -10.31 -25.68
C GLY A 375 7.37 -9.15 -24.67
N ASP A 376 6.54 -8.17 -25.05
CA ASP A 376 6.02 -7.21 -24.07
C ASP A 376 5.13 -7.96 -23.07
N ARG A 377 5.20 -7.54 -21.80
CA ARG A 377 4.32 -8.09 -20.77
C ARG A 377 2.87 -7.77 -21.12
N THR A 378 2.05 -8.81 -21.30
CA THR A 378 0.67 -8.71 -21.78
C THR A 378 -0.36 -8.94 -20.67
N TRP A 379 0.09 -9.32 -19.48
CA TRP A 379 -0.75 -9.51 -18.30
C TRP A 379 0.03 -9.44 -17.00
N THR A 380 -0.57 -8.85 -15.99
CA THR A 380 -0.26 -9.06 -14.57
C THR A 380 -1.35 -8.46 -13.70
N LEU A 381 -1.71 -9.14 -12.61
CA LEU A 381 -2.35 -8.55 -11.44
C LEU A 381 -1.52 -8.90 -10.22
N TRP A 382 -1.59 -8.07 -9.19
CA TRP A 382 -0.91 -8.38 -7.95
C TRP A 382 -1.74 -9.36 -7.10
N HIS A 383 -1.09 -10.39 -6.53
CA HIS A 383 -1.78 -11.41 -5.74
C HIS A 383 -2.55 -10.84 -4.54
N ASN A 384 -1.99 -9.84 -3.88
CA ASN A 384 -2.69 -9.15 -2.79
C ASN A 384 -3.93 -8.36 -3.26
N TYR A 385 -4.02 -8.00 -4.55
CA TYR A 385 -5.24 -7.44 -5.14
C TYR A 385 -6.26 -8.52 -5.47
N VAL A 386 -5.80 -9.70 -5.84
CA VAL A 386 -6.67 -10.87 -6.08
C VAL A 386 -7.19 -11.45 -4.76
N GLY A 387 -6.36 -11.46 -3.70
CA GLY A 387 -6.74 -11.89 -2.35
C GLY A 387 -5.73 -12.81 -1.68
N PRO A 388 -5.53 -14.07 -2.15
CA PRO A 388 -4.69 -15.07 -1.48
C PRO A 388 -3.21 -14.95 -1.83
N LEU A 389 -2.54 -13.93 -1.30
CA LEU A 389 -1.11 -13.66 -1.55
C LEU A 389 -0.20 -14.86 -1.27
N PHE A 390 -0.50 -15.64 -0.23
CA PHE A 390 0.40 -16.70 0.21
C PHE A 390 0.23 -18.01 -0.57
N ASP A 391 -0.74 -18.08 -1.47
CA ASP A 391 -0.90 -19.17 -2.45
C ASP A 391 -0.15 -18.91 -3.77
N GLN A 392 0.66 -17.85 -3.81
CA GLN A 392 1.43 -17.45 -4.98
C GLN A 392 2.48 -18.52 -5.34
N TRP A 393 2.56 -18.85 -6.63
CA TRP A 393 3.65 -19.67 -7.16
C TRP A 393 5.00 -18.95 -7.07
N ASN A 394 6.07 -19.72 -7.00
CA ASN A 394 7.42 -19.16 -7.02
C ASN A 394 7.65 -18.35 -8.29
N SER A 395 8.35 -17.25 -8.15
CA SER A 395 8.73 -16.37 -9.25
C SER A 395 10.05 -15.68 -8.95
N SER A 396 10.57 -14.90 -9.89
CA SER A 396 11.75 -14.06 -9.67
C SER A 396 11.56 -13.02 -8.54
N TRP A 397 10.32 -12.76 -8.11
CA TRP A 397 10.00 -11.77 -7.08
C TRP A 397 9.70 -12.38 -5.71
N ASN A 398 9.16 -13.60 -5.69
CA ASN A 398 8.79 -14.29 -4.45
C ASN A 398 9.05 -15.78 -4.58
N SER A 399 9.77 -16.33 -3.60
CA SER A 399 9.90 -17.76 -3.41
C SER A 399 8.94 -18.25 -2.32
N THR A 400 8.67 -19.54 -2.28
CA THR A 400 7.91 -20.17 -1.19
C THR A 400 8.53 -19.82 0.18
N GLU A 401 9.86 -19.83 0.28
CA GLU A 401 10.56 -19.46 1.51
C GLU A 401 10.32 -17.98 1.90
N ALA A 402 10.36 -17.08 0.94
CA ALA A 402 10.07 -15.65 1.18
C ALA A 402 8.62 -15.45 1.64
N LEU A 403 7.67 -16.15 1.04
CA LEU A 403 6.26 -16.10 1.45
C LEU A 403 6.03 -16.69 2.85
N GLN A 404 6.69 -17.80 3.18
CA GLN A 404 6.65 -18.38 4.53
C GLN A 404 7.24 -17.43 5.57
N LYS A 405 8.38 -16.81 5.27
CA LYS A 405 8.99 -15.78 6.13
C LYS A 405 8.06 -14.59 6.33
N MET A 406 7.35 -14.17 5.27
CA MET A 406 6.35 -13.10 5.35
C MET A 406 5.16 -13.49 6.23
N GLN A 407 4.63 -14.71 6.10
CA GLN A 407 3.56 -15.20 6.97
C GLN A 407 4.00 -15.27 8.44
N GLU A 408 5.23 -15.72 8.70
CA GLU A 408 5.75 -15.77 10.06
C GLU A 408 5.95 -14.36 10.64
N GLY A 409 6.47 -13.44 9.85
CA GLY A 409 6.55 -12.03 10.22
C GLY A 409 5.18 -11.44 10.56
N ASN A 410 4.16 -11.73 9.76
CA ASN A 410 2.79 -11.27 10.01
C ASN A 410 2.22 -11.75 11.36
N LYS A 411 2.57 -12.95 11.83
CA LYS A 411 2.12 -13.43 13.14
C LYS A 411 2.70 -12.63 14.31
N ASN A 412 3.87 -12.06 14.10
CA ASN A 412 4.63 -11.35 15.14
C ASN A 412 4.39 -9.83 15.14
N VAL A 413 3.57 -9.29 14.22
CA VAL A 413 3.29 -7.85 14.21
C VAL A 413 2.46 -7.44 15.42
N THR A 414 2.80 -6.33 16.01
CA THR A 414 1.98 -5.63 16.99
C THR A 414 0.97 -4.76 16.24
N ILE A 415 -0.31 -4.92 16.57
CA ILE A 415 -1.35 -4.06 16.00
C ILE A 415 -1.44 -2.81 16.87
N SER A 416 -1.46 -1.64 16.22
CA SER A 416 -1.61 -0.37 16.91
C SER A 416 -2.89 -0.35 17.76
N LYS A 417 -2.79 0.17 18.96
CA LYS A 417 -3.94 0.35 19.84
C LYS A 417 -4.96 1.36 19.33
N MET A 418 -4.60 2.12 18.28
CA MET A 418 -5.54 2.97 17.54
C MET A 418 -6.37 2.19 16.51
N ALA A 419 -5.97 0.98 16.14
CA ALA A 419 -6.46 0.30 14.95
C ALA A 419 -7.98 0.06 14.93
N ASP A 420 -8.59 -0.09 16.09
CA ASP A 420 -10.03 -0.30 16.28
C ASP A 420 -10.82 0.98 16.59
N VAL A 421 -10.14 2.15 16.65
CA VAL A 421 -10.78 3.44 16.93
C VAL A 421 -11.13 4.16 15.63
N GLN A 422 -12.39 4.52 15.50
CA GLN A 422 -12.84 5.39 14.41
C GLN A 422 -12.85 6.83 14.89
N PHE A 423 -11.96 7.65 14.32
CA PHE A 423 -11.84 9.06 14.67
C PHE A 423 -12.75 9.92 13.78
N ASP A 424 -13.54 10.79 14.42
CA ASP A 424 -14.26 11.85 13.73
C ASP A 424 -13.36 13.07 13.57
N THR A 425 -12.92 13.35 12.36
CA THR A 425 -12.05 14.48 12.05
C THR A 425 -12.80 15.78 11.78
N GLN A 426 -14.13 15.76 11.74
CA GLN A 426 -14.94 16.97 11.48
C GLN A 426 -14.64 18.13 12.44
N PRO A 427 -14.51 17.91 13.75
CA PRO A 427 -14.22 18.99 14.72
C PRO A 427 -12.86 19.66 14.54
N ILE A 428 -11.91 19.01 13.86
CA ILE A 428 -10.50 19.42 13.74
C ILE A 428 -10.03 19.50 12.26
N THR A 429 -10.96 19.51 11.31
CA THR A 429 -10.62 19.46 9.87
C THR A 429 -9.76 20.64 9.42
N THR A 430 -10.03 21.85 9.95
CA THR A 430 -9.29 23.07 9.60
C THR A 430 -7.85 23.01 10.11
N GLU A 431 -7.68 22.58 11.34
CA GLU A 431 -6.37 22.42 11.98
C GLU A 431 -5.54 21.32 11.28
N LEU A 432 -6.17 20.18 10.98
CA LEU A 432 -5.49 19.11 10.24
C LEU A 432 -4.99 19.57 8.86
N ALA A 433 -5.79 20.34 8.13
CA ALA A 433 -5.37 20.89 6.85
C ALA A 433 -4.18 21.87 6.99
N ALA A 434 -4.22 22.76 7.98
CA ALA A 434 -3.13 23.70 8.24
C ALA A 434 -1.85 22.98 8.69
N LEU A 435 -1.95 21.96 9.53
CA LEU A 435 -0.81 21.13 9.96
C LEU A 435 -0.22 20.34 8.81
N SER A 436 -1.05 19.83 7.89
CA SER A 436 -0.59 19.15 6.68
C SER A 436 0.26 20.07 5.80
N GLU A 437 -0.17 21.32 5.58
CA GLU A 437 0.62 22.31 4.81
C GLU A 437 1.95 22.63 5.51
N ILE A 438 1.95 22.78 6.84
CA ILE A 438 3.17 23.02 7.62
C ILE A 438 4.11 21.81 7.48
N TRP A 439 3.59 20.58 7.60
CA TRP A 439 4.38 19.37 7.46
C TRP A 439 5.03 19.29 6.07
N GLN A 440 4.25 19.45 5.00
CA GLN A 440 4.75 19.41 3.62
C GLN A 440 5.87 20.44 3.38
N ALA A 441 5.81 21.60 4.02
CA ALA A 441 6.84 22.63 3.91
C ALA A 441 8.10 22.31 4.73
N SER A 442 7.98 21.54 5.82
CA SER A 442 9.06 21.30 6.79
C SER A 442 9.67 19.90 6.72
N GLU A 443 8.95 18.91 6.20
CA GLU A 443 9.37 17.51 6.16
C GLU A 443 10.80 17.32 5.65
N LYS A 444 11.08 17.77 4.42
CA LYS A 444 12.42 17.63 3.82
C LYS A 444 13.47 18.44 4.57
N VAL A 445 13.11 19.60 5.11
CA VAL A 445 14.05 20.43 5.89
C VAL A 445 14.48 19.70 7.16
N LEU A 446 13.53 19.09 7.87
CA LEU A 446 13.81 18.25 9.04
C LEU A 446 14.55 16.96 8.65
N GLN A 447 14.09 16.28 7.58
CA GLN A 447 14.67 15.02 7.11
C GLN A 447 16.18 15.13 6.82
N TYR A 448 16.61 16.22 6.21
CA TYR A 448 18.01 16.45 5.85
C TYR A 448 18.75 17.40 6.81
N GLY A 449 18.05 17.97 7.78
CA GLY A 449 18.65 18.99 8.63
C GLY A 449 19.07 20.28 7.88
N ALA A 450 18.44 20.55 6.72
CA ALA A 450 18.84 21.61 5.79
C ALA A 450 18.29 22.98 6.20
N MET A 451 18.56 23.39 7.45
CA MET A 451 18.27 24.72 7.98
C MET A 451 19.58 25.43 8.35
N THR A 452 19.52 26.75 8.52
CA THR A 452 20.70 27.57 8.89
C THR A 452 20.99 27.53 10.39
N ASP A 453 19.94 27.46 11.21
CA ASP A 453 20.02 27.43 12.66
C ASP A 453 18.92 26.49 13.16
N PHE A 454 19.31 25.41 13.79
CA PHE A 454 18.40 24.38 14.26
C PHE A 454 17.40 24.89 15.30
N ASP A 455 17.93 25.56 16.33
CA ASP A 455 17.10 25.99 17.45
C ASP A 455 16.08 27.06 17.03
N ALA A 456 16.51 28.01 16.20
CA ALA A 456 15.65 29.02 15.61
C ALA A 456 14.57 28.41 14.71
N TYR A 457 14.92 27.43 13.88
CA TYR A 457 14.00 26.75 12.98
C TYR A 457 12.94 25.96 13.76
N VAL A 458 13.35 25.15 14.74
CA VAL A 458 12.45 24.35 15.58
C VAL A 458 11.48 25.26 16.34
N LYS A 459 11.98 26.37 16.87
CA LYS A 459 11.14 27.36 17.55
C LYS A 459 10.09 27.97 16.62
N GLU A 460 10.49 28.37 15.42
CA GLU A 460 9.55 28.93 14.43
C GLU A 460 8.50 27.89 13.99
N LEU A 461 8.92 26.65 13.80
CA LEU A 461 8.03 25.54 13.44
C LEU A 461 7.02 25.26 14.57
N ASP A 462 7.48 25.23 15.82
CA ASP A 462 6.64 25.07 17.00
C ASP A 462 5.60 26.19 17.10
N GLU A 463 6.02 27.46 16.95
CA GLU A 463 5.10 28.60 16.95
C GLU A 463 4.03 28.49 15.85
N LYS A 464 4.40 28.04 14.64
CA LYS A 464 3.46 27.80 13.53
C LYS A 464 2.47 26.68 13.84
N CYS A 465 2.95 25.55 14.36
CA CYS A 465 2.09 24.41 14.69
C CYS A 465 1.10 24.76 15.82
N LYS A 466 1.54 25.49 16.85
CA LYS A 466 0.68 25.97 17.92
C LYS A 466 -0.38 26.96 17.41
N ALA A 467 0.02 27.88 16.54
CA ALA A 467 -0.92 28.81 15.89
C ALA A 467 -1.92 28.08 14.97
N ALA A 468 -1.54 26.96 14.37
CA ALA A 468 -2.41 26.11 13.57
C ALA A 468 -3.34 25.22 14.42
N GLY A 469 -3.20 25.20 15.74
CA GLY A 469 -4.08 24.48 16.65
C GLY A 469 -3.67 23.04 16.93
N ILE A 470 -2.37 22.70 16.91
CA ILE A 470 -1.89 21.34 17.18
C ILE A 470 -2.36 20.79 18.53
N ASP A 471 -2.39 21.64 19.55
CA ASP A 471 -2.86 21.25 20.88
C ASP A 471 -4.34 20.83 20.86
N ASN A 472 -5.18 21.57 20.11
CA ASN A 472 -6.59 21.22 19.92
C ASN A 472 -6.78 19.88 19.21
N VAL A 473 -5.95 19.60 18.20
CA VAL A 473 -5.95 18.30 17.50
C VAL A 473 -5.60 17.17 18.47
N ILE A 474 -4.53 17.34 19.25
CA ILE A 474 -4.07 16.34 20.22
C ILE A 474 -5.13 16.09 21.28
N ASP A 475 -5.71 17.15 21.83
CA ASP A 475 -6.75 17.05 22.86
C ASP A 475 -8.00 16.34 22.35
N GLU A 476 -8.48 16.68 21.15
CA GLU A 476 -9.65 16.04 20.56
C GLU A 476 -9.40 14.56 20.22
N LEU A 477 -8.24 14.22 19.65
CA LEU A 477 -7.89 12.82 19.34
C LEU A 477 -7.74 12.00 20.64
N ASN A 478 -7.11 12.54 21.68
CA ASN A 478 -7.01 11.88 22.98
C ASN A 478 -8.39 11.67 23.64
N LYS A 479 -9.26 12.66 23.55
CA LYS A 479 -10.64 12.57 24.05
C LYS A 479 -11.41 11.46 23.34
N GLN A 480 -11.33 11.39 22.00
CA GLN A 480 -12.02 10.36 21.21
C GLN A 480 -11.45 8.97 21.50
N TYR A 481 -10.12 8.84 21.55
CA TYR A 481 -9.44 7.59 21.90
C TYR A 481 -9.88 7.09 23.29
N ASN A 482 -9.84 7.95 24.31
CA ASN A 482 -10.24 7.59 25.66
C ASN A 482 -11.72 7.18 25.72
N ALA A 483 -12.60 7.90 25.03
CA ALA A 483 -14.02 7.56 24.97
C ALA A 483 -14.24 6.18 24.31
N ALA A 484 -13.55 5.89 23.21
CA ALA A 484 -13.62 4.60 22.53
C ALA A 484 -13.09 3.44 23.39
N LYS A 485 -12.09 3.69 24.22
CA LYS A 485 -11.49 2.69 25.13
C LYS A 485 -12.17 2.64 26.52
N GLY A 486 -13.21 3.43 26.75
CA GLY A 486 -13.92 3.46 28.04
C GLY A 486 -13.10 4.01 29.21
N LYS A 487 -12.17 4.93 28.93
CA LYS A 487 -11.27 5.59 29.90
C LYS A 487 -11.78 6.97 30.32
#